data_b11fa97b07468c8fb026fa10af86ea7e
#
_entry.id   b11fa97b07468c8fb026fa10af86ea7e
#
_cell.length_a   1.000
_cell.length_b   1.000
_cell.length_c   1.000
_cell.angle_alpha   90.00
_cell.angle_beta   90.00
_cell.angle_gamma   90.00
#
_symmetry.space_group_name_H-M   'P 1'
#
loop_
_entity.id
_entity.type
_entity.pdbx_description
1 polymer ?
#
loop_
_entity_poly.entity_id
_entity_poly.type
_entity_poly.pdbx_seq_one_letter_code
_entity_poly.pdbx_strand_id
1 'polypeptide(L)'
;MAWYRNDLYHRVLSLSGTFINQQWPYNPETPGGAWGFHQTIIPQSLVKPLRIWLCVGDRDLYNPNSMRDDMHDWVLANQLMAHVLADKGYPYQFSFVRNAGHCDKAMKAQLLPQALEYIW
;
A
#
# COMPACT_ATOMS: atom_id res chain seq x y z
N MET A 1 -4.49 9.18 4.21
CA MET A 1 -4.42 10.65 4.39
C MET A 1 -4.17 11.37 3.06
N ALA A 2 -3.08 11.10 2.36
CA ALA A 2 -2.78 11.79 1.09
C ALA A 2 -3.88 11.63 0.03
N TRP A 3 -4.56 10.50 -0.01
CA TRP A 3 -5.63 10.26 -0.97
C TRP A 3 -6.78 11.25 -0.82
N TYR A 4 -7.20 11.52 0.42
CA TYR A 4 -8.33 12.41 0.71
C TYR A 4 -7.92 13.86 0.91
N ARG A 5 -6.64 14.13 1.14
CA ARG A 5 -6.11 15.48 1.32
C ARG A 5 -4.92 15.71 0.40
N ASN A 6 -5.13 15.42 -0.89
CA ASN A 6 -4.12 15.63 -1.91
C ASN A 6 -3.87 17.11 -2.24
N ASP A 7 -4.67 18.00 -1.64
CA ASP A 7 -4.42 19.43 -1.60
C ASP A 7 -3.22 19.79 -0.68
N LEU A 8 -2.99 18.97 0.35
CA LEU A 8 -1.91 19.18 1.32
C LEU A 8 -0.74 18.19 1.17
N TYR A 9 -1.03 16.95 0.78
CA TYR A 9 -0.05 15.88 0.74
C TYR A 9 0.09 15.35 -0.69
N HIS A 10 1.25 15.58 -1.30
CA HIS A 10 1.53 15.17 -2.69
C HIS A 10 2.50 14.00 -2.80
N ARG A 11 3.13 13.63 -1.69
CA ARG A 11 4.15 12.59 -1.64
C ARG A 11 3.78 11.54 -0.61
N VAL A 12 3.88 10.27 -1.01
CA VAL A 12 3.53 9.14 -0.15
C VAL A 12 4.71 8.19 -0.07
N LEU A 13 5.13 7.90 1.15
CA LEU A 13 6.15 6.92 1.44
C LEU A 13 5.53 5.85 2.32
N SER A 14 5.44 4.63 1.80
CA SER A 14 4.76 3.52 2.46
C SER A 14 5.72 2.37 2.71
N LEU A 15 5.91 2.03 3.98
CA LEU A 15 6.76 0.94 4.43
C LEU A 15 5.85 -0.15 5.02
N SER A 16 5.73 -1.29 4.34
CA SER A 16 4.81 -2.36 4.73
C SER A 16 3.38 -1.85 4.92
N GLY A 17 2.87 -1.14 3.94
CA GLY A 17 1.57 -0.47 4.04
C GLY A 17 0.43 -1.44 4.37
N THR A 18 -0.45 -1.02 5.27
CA THR A 18 -1.61 -1.79 5.69
C THR A 18 -2.76 -1.58 4.70
N PHE A 19 -2.65 -2.20 3.53
CA PHE A 19 -3.69 -2.14 2.48
C PHE A 19 -4.58 -3.39 2.52
N ILE A 20 -4.65 -4.01 3.68
CA ILE A 20 -5.48 -5.19 3.95
C ILE A 20 -6.79 -4.78 4.64
N ASN A 21 -7.68 -5.75 4.82
CA ASN A 21 -8.94 -5.52 5.53
C ASN A 21 -8.73 -5.64 7.04
N GLN A 22 -8.49 -4.52 7.71
CA GLN A 22 -8.40 -4.42 9.18
C GLN A 22 -9.52 -3.57 9.78
N GLN A 23 -10.58 -3.35 9.04
CA GLN A 23 -11.66 -2.49 9.50
C GLN A 23 -12.44 -3.11 10.66
N TRP A 24 -12.59 -2.35 11.72
CA TRP A 24 -13.43 -2.71 12.85
C TRP A 24 -14.06 -1.44 13.46
N PRO A 25 -15.38 -1.41 13.71
CA PRO A 25 -16.35 -2.47 13.37
C PRO A 25 -16.58 -2.60 11.86
N TYR A 26 -17.19 -3.70 11.45
CA TYR A 26 -17.53 -3.93 10.04
C TYR A 26 -18.48 -2.83 9.53
N ASN A 27 -18.16 -2.31 8.34
CA ASN A 27 -18.98 -1.31 7.66
C ASN A 27 -19.42 -1.85 6.30
N PRO A 28 -20.72 -2.07 6.07
CA PRO A 28 -21.20 -2.60 4.80
C PRO A 28 -20.96 -1.68 3.59
N GLU A 29 -20.71 -0.39 3.80
CA GLU A 29 -20.37 0.54 2.73
C GLU A 29 -18.93 0.37 2.25
N THR A 30 -18.06 -0.12 3.13
CA THR A 30 -16.64 -0.39 2.82
C THR A 30 -16.25 -1.77 3.32
N PRO A 31 -16.81 -2.85 2.73
CA PRO A 31 -16.66 -4.20 3.27
C PRO A 31 -15.23 -4.73 3.27
N GLY A 32 -14.39 -4.24 2.37
CA GLY A 32 -12.98 -4.62 2.30
C GLY A 32 -12.03 -3.72 3.08
N GLY A 33 -12.52 -2.67 3.74
CA GLY A 33 -11.65 -1.71 4.41
C GLY A 33 -10.60 -1.14 3.46
N ALA A 34 -9.34 -1.09 3.89
CA ALA A 34 -8.25 -0.56 3.06
C ALA A 34 -7.92 -1.42 1.83
N TRP A 35 -8.33 -2.69 1.81
CA TRP A 35 -8.22 -3.52 0.61
C TRP A 35 -8.97 -2.90 -0.58
N GLY A 36 -10.04 -2.17 -0.32
CA GLY A 36 -10.82 -1.48 -1.34
C GLY A 36 -10.05 -0.44 -2.14
N PHE A 37 -8.92 0.07 -1.64
CA PHE A 37 -8.14 1.07 -2.37
C PHE A 37 -7.67 0.56 -3.73
N HIS A 38 -7.04 -0.61 -3.77
CA HIS A 38 -6.58 -1.16 -5.05
C HIS A 38 -7.68 -1.87 -5.82
N GLN A 39 -8.72 -2.36 -5.14
CA GLN A 39 -9.81 -3.11 -5.77
C GLN A 39 -10.81 -2.21 -6.48
N THR A 40 -11.21 -1.10 -5.88
CA THR A 40 -12.28 -0.25 -6.40
C THR A 40 -11.97 1.24 -6.39
N ILE A 41 -11.41 1.78 -5.31
CA ILE A 41 -11.30 3.24 -5.11
C ILE A 41 -10.38 3.88 -6.13
N ILE A 42 -9.14 3.39 -6.23
CA ILE A 42 -8.16 3.94 -7.18
C ILE A 42 -8.58 3.69 -8.64
N PRO A 43 -9.02 2.47 -9.02
CA PRO A 43 -9.46 2.24 -10.40
C PRO A 43 -10.61 3.13 -10.85
N GLN A 44 -11.54 3.46 -9.97
CA GLN A 44 -12.75 4.24 -10.29
C GLN A 44 -12.57 5.74 -10.14
N SER A 45 -11.42 6.21 -9.63
CA SER A 45 -11.18 7.63 -9.39
C SER A 45 -10.30 8.24 -10.49
N LEU A 46 -10.44 9.54 -10.68
CA LEU A 46 -9.49 10.30 -11.50
C LEU A 46 -8.12 10.31 -10.84
N VAL A 47 -7.06 10.37 -11.66
CA VAL A 47 -5.69 10.43 -11.15
C VAL A 47 -5.49 11.70 -10.32
N LYS A 48 -4.92 11.53 -9.13
CA LYS A 48 -4.63 12.63 -8.19
C LYS A 48 -3.16 13.03 -8.28
N PRO A 49 -2.79 14.25 -7.85
CA PRO A 49 -1.40 14.72 -7.93
C PRO A 49 -0.53 14.12 -6.83
N LEU A 50 -0.30 12.81 -6.91
CA LEU A 50 0.45 12.04 -5.91
C LEU A 50 1.67 11.37 -6.56
N ARG A 51 2.81 11.45 -5.87
CA ARG A 51 4.00 10.65 -6.14
C ARG A 51 4.17 9.64 -5.01
N ILE A 52 4.35 8.36 -5.34
CA ILE A 52 4.21 7.29 -4.37
C ILE A 52 5.43 6.37 -4.41
N TRP A 53 6.00 6.10 -3.24
CA TRP A 53 7.01 5.08 -3.06
C TRP A 53 6.53 4.07 -2.05
N LEU A 54 6.56 2.77 -2.40
CA LEU A 54 6.14 1.72 -1.49
C LEU A 54 7.14 0.57 -1.47
N CYS A 55 7.21 -0.10 -0.32
CA CYS A 55 7.94 -1.35 -0.21
C CYS A 55 7.19 -2.34 0.68
N VAL A 56 7.47 -3.63 0.46
CA VAL A 56 7.00 -4.72 1.29
C VAL A 56 8.05 -5.82 1.28
N GLY A 57 8.20 -6.51 2.42
CA GLY A 57 9.06 -7.69 2.50
C GLY A 57 8.34 -8.95 2.09
N ASP A 58 9.06 -9.92 1.53
CA ASP A 58 8.49 -11.19 1.08
C ASP A 58 7.99 -12.08 2.22
N ARG A 59 8.41 -11.79 3.46
CA ARG A 59 7.98 -12.48 4.68
C ARG A 59 7.06 -11.62 5.53
N ASP A 60 6.36 -10.68 4.91
CA ASP A 60 5.38 -9.85 5.62
C ASP A 60 4.18 -10.69 6.07
N LEU A 61 3.33 -10.09 6.87
CA LEU A 61 2.24 -10.77 7.55
C LEU A 61 1.22 -11.38 6.58
N TYR A 62 0.76 -12.56 6.94
CA TYR A 62 -0.30 -13.26 6.24
C TYR A 62 -1.22 -13.90 7.26
N ASN A 63 -2.49 -13.53 7.26
CA ASN A 63 -3.47 -14.04 8.20
C ASN A 63 -4.71 -14.53 7.47
N PRO A 64 -4.64 -15.74 6.88
CA PRO A 64 -5.68 -16.25 5.99
C PRO A 64 -7.01 -16.51 6.70
N ASN A 65 -6.99 -16.73 8.02
CA ASN A 65 -8.17 -17.06 8.78
C ASN A 65 -8.87 -15.86 9.41
N SER A 66 -8.27 -14.69 9.32
CA SER A 66 -8.88 -13.47 9.84
C SER A 66 -10.04 -13.06 8.94
N MET A 67 -11.25 -13.02 9.47
CA MET A 67 -12.49 -12.67 8.78
C MET A 67 -12.85 -13.55 7.58
N ARG A 68 -12.02 -14.51 7.18
CA ARG A 68 -12.26 -15.46 6.07
C ARG A 68 -12.63 -14.81 4.75
N ASP A 69 -12.02 -13.69 4.44
CA ASP A 69 -12.31 -12.92 3.21
C ASP A 69 -11.13 -12.85 2.24
N ASP A 70 -10.02 -13.52 2.57
CA ASP A 70 -8.78 -13.54 1.77
C ASP A 70 -8.15 -12.16 1.54
N MET A 71 -8.49 -11.18 2.37
CA MET A 71 -8.02 -9.80 2.24
C MET A 71 -7.00 -9.41 3.32
N HIS A 72 -6.18 -10.37 3.79
CA HIS A 72 -5.26 -10.18 4.91
C HIS A 72 -3.81 -10.53 4.60
N ASP A 73 -3.45 -10.61 3.31
CA ASP A 73 -2.09 -10.85 2.86
C ASP A 73 -1.41 -9.53 2.54
N TRP A 74 -0.45 -9.11 3.38
CA TRP A 74 0.29 -7.85 3.19
C TRP A 74 1.09 -7.82 1.90
N VAL A 75 1.73 -8.94 1.54
CA VAL A 75 2.50 -9.02 0.30
C VAL A 75 1.59 -8.82 -0.90
N LEU A 76 0.51 -9.58 -0.96
CA LEU A 76 -0.46 -9.48 -2.07
C LEU A 76 -1.08 -8.08 -2.13
N ALA A 77 -1.48 -7.51 -1.01
CA ALA A 77 -2.09 -6.18 -0.96
C ALA A 77 -1.15 -5.11 -1.52
N ASN A 78 0.12 -5.15 -1.15
CA ASN A 78 1.11 -4.18 -1.64
C ASN A 78 1.42 -4.40 -3.13
N GLN A 79 1.47 -5.65 -3.60
CA GLN A 79 1.66 -5.95 -5.03
C GLN A 79 0.48 -5.47 -5.86
N LEU A 80 -0.75 -5.69 -5.39
CA LEU A 80 -1.95 -5.21 -6.07
C LEU A 80 -2.02 -3.69 -6.07
N MET A 81 -1.60 -3.04 -4.99
CA MET A 81 -1.51 -1.59 -4.94
C MET A 81 -0.53 -1.06 -5.99
N ALA A 82 0.67 -1.63 -6.09
CA ALA A 82 1.64 -1.25 -7.11
C ALA A 82 1.08 -1.46 -8.52
N HIS A 83 0.38 -2.55 -8.74
CA HIS A 83 -0.23 -2.86 -10.03
C HIS A 83 -1.26 -1.82 -10.45
N VAL A 84 -2.17 -1.45 -9.56
CA VAL A 84 -3.19 -0.45 -9.87
C VAL A 84 -2.60 0.94 -10.07
N LEU A 85 -1.54 1.28 -9.35
CA LEU A 85 -0.85 2.55 -9.57
C LEU A 85 -0.21 2.62 -10.95
N ALA A 86 0.37 1.51 -11.41
CA ALA A 86 0.91 1.41 -12.77
C ALA A 86 -0.19 1.57 -13.81
N ASP A 87 -1.30 0.85 -13.66
CA ASP A 87 -2.43 0.89 -14.60
C ASP A 87 -3.03 2.28 -14.72
N LYS A 88 -3.06 3.04 -13.64
CA LYS A 88 -3.59 4.41 -13.61
C LYS A 88 -2.59 5.47 -14.05
N GLY A 89 -1.32 5.10 -14.24
CA GLY A 89 -0.29 6.03 -14.68
C GLY A 89 0.28 6.93 -13.59
N TYR A 90 0.21 6.53 -12.32
CA TYR A 90 0.82 7.28 -11.22
C TYR A 90 2.35 7.22 -11.30
N PRO A 91 3.07 8.32 -10.98
CA PRO A 91 4.50 8.23 -10.72
C PRO A 91 4.72 7.48 -9.41
N TYR A 92 5.27 6.26 -9.51
CA TYR A 92 5.49 5.41 -8.35
C TYR A 92 6.76 4.58 -8.51
N GLN A 93 7.28 4.12 -7.37
CA GLN A 93 8.27 3.04 -7.30
C GLN A 93 7.82 2.03 -6.25
N PHE A 94 8.07 0.76 -6.55
CA PHE A 94 7.74 -0.35 -5.67
C PHE A 94 8.98 -1.23 -5.46
N SER A 95 9.34 -1.45 -4.19
CA SER A 95 10.45 -2.34 -3.81
C SER A 95 9.92 -3.55 -3.08
N PHE A 96 10.14 -4.74 -3.68
CA PHE A 96 9.83 -6.02 -3.07
C PHE A 96 11.13 -6.61 -2.52
N VAL A 97 11.22 -6.76 -1.19
CA VAL A 97 12.47 -7.07 -0.50
C VAL A 97 12.47 -8.52 -0.02
N ARG A 98 13.51 -9.26 -0.39
CA ARG A 98 13.68 -10.66 0.03
C ARG A 98 14.16 -10.76 1.47
N ASN A 99 13.71 -11.79 2.19
CA ASN A 99 14.07 -12.09 3.56
C ASN A 99 13.75 -10.97 4.55
N ALA A 100 12.70 -10.21 4.28
CA ALA A 100 12.26 -9.12 5.13
C ALA A 100 10.83 -9.36 5.64
N GLY A 101 10.62 -9.17 6.93
CA GLY A 101 9.30 -9.24 7.55
C GLY A 101 8.60 -7.89 7.57
N HIS A 102 7.55 -7.81 8.39
CA HIS A 102 6.75 -6.60 8.52
C HIS A 102 7.57 -5.46 9.14
N CYS A 103 7.68 -4.35 8.43
CA CYS A 103 8.43 -3.15 8.86
C CYS A 103 9.87 -3.46 9.30
N ASP A 104 10.53 -4.36 8.59
CA ASP A 104 11.90 -4.80 8.90
C ASP A 104 12.85 -3.61 9.02
N LYS A 105 13.63 -3.56 10.11
CA LYS A 105 14.54 -2.43 10.40
C LYS A 105 15.67 -2.31 9.38
N ALA A 106 16.26 -3.44 8.97
CA ALA A 106 17.34 -3.43 8.00
C ALA A 106 16.83 -2.99 6.63
N MET A 107 15.65 -3.46 6.23
CA MET A 107 14.97 -3.04 5.02
C MET A 107 14.75 -1.52 5.01
N LYS A 108 14.21 -0.97 6.08
CA LYS A 108 13.96 0.47 6.19
C LYS A 108 15.26 1.27 6.10
N ALA A 109 16.28 0.87 6.84
CA ALA A 109 17.57 1.56 6.84
C ALA A 109 18.22 1.55 5.45
N GLN A 110 18.11 0.44 4.73
CA GLN A 110 18.69 0.28 3.39
C GLN A 110 17.94 1.09 2.34
N LEU A 111 16.61 1.10 2.40
CA LEU A 111 15.77 1.67 1.33
C LEU A 111 15.39 3.13 1.55
N LEU A 112 15.41 3.62 2.79
CA LEU A 112 14.97 4.97 3.09
C LEU A 112 15.70 6.06 2.31
N PRO A 113 17.03 6.03 2.14
CA PRO A 113 17.72 7.04 1.33
C PRO A 113 17.21 7.08 -0.11
N GLN A 114 17.02 5.92 -0.75
CA GLN A 114 16.51 5.82 -2.12
C GLN A 114 15.07 6.33 -2.20
N ALA A 115 14.25 6.00 -1.21
CA ALA A 115 12.87 6.43 -1.15
C ALA A 115 12.76 7.95 -1.05
N LEU A 116 13.56 8.56 -0.17
CA LEU A 116 13.58 10.00 0.00
C LEU A 116 14.08 10.72 -1.25
N GLU A 117 15.09 10.18 -1.91
CA GLU A 117 15.62 10.73 -3.16
C GLU A 117 14.54 10.71 -4.25
N TYR A 118 13.81 9.63 -4.40
CA TYR A 118 12.73 9.51 -5.38
C TYR A 118 11.56 10.43 -5.06
N ILE A 119 11.18 10.52 -3.79
CA ILE A 119 9.97 11.22 -3.35
C ILE A 119 10.17 12.75 -3.43
N TRP A 120 11.37 13.23 -3.18
CA TRP A 120 11.73 14.63 -3.24
C TRP A 120 12.49 14.95 -4.52
#